data_36ca3eb46a4d1a4db260da0e5ec13f3f
#
_entry.id   36ca3eb46a4d1a4db260da0e5ec13f3f
#
_cell.length_a   1.000
_cell.length_b   1.000
_cell.length_c   1.000
_cell.angle_alpha   90.00
_cell.angle_beta   90.00
_cell.angle_gamma   90.00
#
_symmetry.space_group_name_H-M   'P 1'
#
loop_
_entity.id
_entity.type
_entity.pdbx_description
1 polymer ?
#
loop_
_entity_poly.entity_id
_entity_poly.type
_entity_poly.pdbx_seq_one_letter_code
_entity_poly.pdbx_strand_id
1 'polypeptide(L)'
;VADHLRRETNGDAITYVVNRNINFTNVCFVGCSFCGFGRGPGAADAYSLSPDDVARKAVEAWERGATEVCIQGGLPRDLDGFFYRDILRAIKRAVPAMHVHAFSPMEISYGVDKTGMQLRDYLWMMKDEGLGSIPGTAAEILDDRVRQELSPNKLPVARWVEIITAAHELEIPTTSTMMYGHVEEPADWVRHILLLRSIQKRTGGFTEFVPLGFIHEKTRLFKHGGARAGAGREEHLRVHALSRVLLHGAIENIQVSWVKLGLETSLACLNAGANDFSGTLMEENISKAAGATHGEYVAPAEFRRQIRSIGRTPAERTTTYKVRRVFDVDATEEHPAASPAAAGPEAMGAPAGQLPLLPAATHVRPADGGY
;
A
#
# COMPACT_ATOMS: atom_id res chain seq x y z
N VAL A 1 -23.14 9.96 4.44
CA VAL A 1 -23.19 9.01 3.30
C VAL A 1 -21.95 8.09 3.36
N ALA A 2 -20.74 8.61 3.24
CA ALA A 2 -19.53 7.78 3.13
C ALA A 2 -19.32 6.81 4.34
N ASP A 3 -19.49 7.29 5.57
CA ASP A 3 -19.40 6.43 6.75
C ASP A 3 -20.53 5.38 6.82
N HIS A 4 -21.70 5.69 6.33
CA HIS A 4 -22.79 4.72 6.20
C HIS A 4 -22.42 3.61 5.22
N LEU A 5 -21.93 3.93 4.03
CA LEU A 5 -21.45 2.95 3.05
C LEU A 5 -20.29 2.11 3.61
N ARG A 6 -19.36 2.72 4.35
CA ARG A 6 -18.29 1.97 5.04
C ARG A 6 -18.88 0.96 6.02
N ARG A 7 -19.88 1.38 6.82
CA ARG A 7 -20.51 0.49 7.82
C ARG A 7 -21.24 -0.67 7.16
N GLU A 8 -21.92 -0.43 6.06
CA GLU A 8 -22.58 -1.48 5.28
C GLU A 8 -21.56 -2.50 4.71
N THR A 9 -20.39 -2.03 4.28
CA THR A 9 -19.38 -2.87 3.62
C THR A 9 -18.47 -3.58 4.64
N ASN A 10 -17.98 -2.86 5.66
CA ASN A 10 -16.90 -3.32 6.53
C ASN A 10 -17.33 -3.48 8.01
N GLY A 11 -18.59 -3.16 8.37
CA GLY A 11 -19.03 -3.14 9.77
C GLY A 11 -18.32 -2.06 10.59
N ASP A 12 -18.18 -2.28 11.90
CA ASP A 12 -17.54 -1.33 12.82
C ASP A 12 -16.05 -1.64 13.10
N ALA A 13 -15.52 -2.70 12.50
CA ALA A 13 -14.12 -3.04 12.63
C ALA A 13 -13.23 -2.06 11.85
N ILE A 14 -12.14 -1.63 12.46
CA ILE A 14 -11.04 -0.92 11.81
C ILE A 14 -9.83 -1.83 11.82
N THR A 15 -9.33 -2.11 10.63
CA THR A 15 -8.19 -3.02 10.45
C THR A 15 -6.85 -2.29 10.50
N TYR A 16 -5.79 -3.03 10.85
CA TYR A 16 -4.39 -2.62 10.72
C TYR A 16 -3.52 -3.86 10.47
N VAL A 17 -2.34 -3.66 9.91
CA VAL A 17 -1.36 -4.74 9.69
C VAL A 17 -0.08 -4.50 10.49
N VAL A 18 0.52 -5.56 11.02
CA VAL A 18 1.87 -5.48 11.61
C VAL A 18 2.87 -5.73 10.49
N ASN A 19 3.59 -4.67 10.10
CA ASN A 19 4.52 -4.71 8.97
C ASN A 19 5.76 -3.85 9.20
N ARG A 20 6.75 -4.03 8.30
CA ARG A 20 7.93 -3.18 8.20
C ARG A 20 8.10 -2.69 6.77
N ASN A 21 8.38 -1.39 6.60
CA ASN A 21 8.88 -0.86 5.34
C ASN A 21 10.39 -1.10 5.25
N ILE A 22 10.86 -1.56 4.09
CA ILE A 22 12.27 -1.74 3.79
C ILE A 22 12.58 -1.03 2.49
N ASN A 23 13.35 0.05 2.57
CA ASN A 23 13.85 0.74 1.40
C ASN A 23 15.28 0.25 1.12
N PHE A 24 15.46 -0.58 0.10
CA PHE A 24 16.77 -1.20 -0.18
C PHE A 24 17.79 -0.22 -0.74
N THR A 25 17.39 0.91 -1.33
CA THR A 25 18.29 2.00 -1.75
C THR A 25 17.52 3.31 -1.89
N ASN A 26 18.21 4.42 -1.66
CA ASN A 26 17.72 5.75 -1.99
C ASN A 26 18.35 6.30 -3.30
N VAL A 27 19.28 5.59 -3.93
CA VAL A 27 19.85 6.00 -5.21
C VAL A 27 18.80 5.86 -6.31
N CYS A 28 18.52 6.97 -7.04
CA CYS A 28 17.45 6.98 -8.04
C CYS A 28 17.74 7.94 -9.17
N PHE A 29 17.69 7.45 -10.41
CA PHE A 29 17.87 8.28 -11.60
C PHE A 29 16.61 8.97 -12.10
N VAL A 30 15.42 8.55 -11.65
CA VAL A 30 14.13 9.01 -12.20
C VAL A 30 13.91 10.50 -11.96
N GLY A 31 14.31 11.00 -10.79
CA GLY A 31 14.31 12.43 -10.50
C GLY A 31 12.91 13.05 -10.37
N CYS A 32 11.92 12.32 -9.81
CA CYS A 32 10.58 12.84 -9.54
C CYS A 32 10.65 14.13 -8.71
N SER A 33 9.97 15.19 -9.16
CA SER A 33 10.04 16.51 -8.52
C SER A 33 9.42 16.55 -7.12
N PHE A 34 8.43 15.68 -6.86
CA PHE A 34 7.74 15.52 -5.58
C PHE A 34 8.48 14.60 -4.58
N CYS A 35 9.52 13.90 -4.99
CA CYS A 35 10.20 12.92 -4.15
C CYS A 35 11.31 13.59 -3.31
N GLY A 36 11.19 13.48 -1.98
CA GLY A 36 12.23 13.91 -1.05
C GLY A 36 13.27 12.83 -0.73
N PHE A 37 13.06 11.59 -1.18
CA PHE A 37 13.86 10.42 -0.81
C PHE A 37 15.02 10.14 -1.79
N GLY A 38 14.78 10.29 -3.11
CA GLY A 38 15.77 9.96 -4.13
C GLY A 38 17.07 10.74 -4.03
N ARG A 39 18.20 10.04 -4.19
CA ARG A 39 19.56 10.60 -4.17
C ARG A 39 20.31 10.29 -5.46
N GLY A 40 21.26 11.15 -5.80
CA GLY A 40 22.29 10.80 -6.77
C GLY A 40 23.30 9.79 -6.19
N PRO A 41 24.00 9.00 -7.01
CA PRO A 41 24.91 7.96 -6.52
C PRO A 41 26.11 8.49 -5.72
N GLY A 42 26.47 9.78 -5.90
CA GLY A 42 27.56 10.45 -5.15
C GLY A 42 27.08 11.25 -3.93
N ALA A 43 25.82 11.17 -3.53
CA ALA A 43 25.34 11.89 -2.35
C ALA A 43 25.91 11.27 -1.07
N ALA A 44 26.23 12.12 -0.07
CA ALA A 44 26.83 11.66 1.19
C ALA A 44 25.94 10.71 1.99
N ASP A 45 24.60 10.80 1.80
CA ASP A 45 23.60 9.96 2.43
C ASP A 45 23.03 8.89 1.47
N ALA A 46 23.72 8.64 0.32
CA ALA A 46 23.35 7.57 -0.58
C ALA A 46 23.69 6.20 0.03
N TYR A 47 22.77 5.23 -0.11
CA TYR A 47 22.99 3.88 0.36
C TYR A 47 22.33 2.84 -0.56
N SER A 48 22.82 1.60 -0.45
CA SER A 48 22.22 0.42 -1.07
C SER A 48 22.41 -0.78 -0.14
N LEU A 49 21.38 -1.56 0.04
CA LEU A 49 21.35 -2.80 0.81
C LEU A 49 21.50 -3.99 -0.14
N SER A 50 22.24 -5.00 0.28
CA SER A 50 22.27 -6.30 -0.39
C SER A 50 20.97 -7.08 -0.16
N PRO A 51 20.66 -8.11 -0.95
CA PRO A 51 19.53 -9.01 -0.69
C PRO A 51 19.58 -9.63 0.72
N ASP A 52 20.77 -9.96 1.23
CA ASP A 52 20.96 -10.52 2.57
C ASP A 52 20.69 -9.47 3.68
N ASP A 53 21.04 -8.18 3.45
CA ASP A 53 20.68 -7.10 4.37
C ASP A 53 19.16 -6.90 4.44
N VAL A 54 18.47 -6.98 3.31
CA VAL A 54 17.01 -6.92 3.26
C VAL A 54 16.38 -8.11 3.98
N ALA A 55 16.91 -9.32 3.76
CA ALA A 55 16.45 -10.53 4.46
C ALA A 55 16.64 -10.44 5.98
N ARG A 56 17.78 -9.91 6.45
CA ARG A 56 18.01 -9.67 7.88
C ARG A 56 16.96 -8.73 8.48
N LYS A 57 16.63 -7.63 7.79
CA LYS A 57 15.56 -6.72 8.21
C LYS A 57 14.18 -7.40 8.24
N ALA A 58 13.92 -8.35 7.35
CA ALA A 58 12.70 -9.15 7.35
C ALA A 58 12.65 -10.11 8.55
N VAL A 59 13.76 -10.74 8.92
CA VAL A 59 13.87 -11.56 10.15
C VAL A 59 13.58 -10.72 11.39
N GLU A 60 14.23 -9.56 11.54
CA GLU A 60 13.97 -8.64 12.66
C GLU A 60 12.51 -8.20 12.74
N ALA A 61 11.86 -7.98 11.60
CA ALA A 61 10.44 -7.66 11.54
C ALA A 61 9.57 -8.84 12.01
N TRP A 62 9.89 -10.04 11.56
CA TRP A 62 9.19 -11.27 11.95
C TRP A 62 9.25 -11.51 13.46
N GLU A 63 10.43 -11.35 14.05
CA GLU A 63 10.65 -11.48 15.51
C GLU A 63 9.83 -10.45 16.31
N ARG A 64 9.49 -9.32 15.70
CA ARG A 64 8.59 -8.27 16.26
C ARG A 64 7.12 -8.49 15.92
N GLY A 65 6.76 -9.64 15.36
CA GLY A 65 5.39 -10.02 15.03
C GLY A 65 4.87 -9.51 13.69
N ALA A 66 5.72 -8.96 12.82
CA ALA A 66 5.30 -8.57 11.48
C ALA A 66 4.94 -9.80 10.64
N THR A 67 3.89 -9.68 9.85
CA THR A 67 3.46 -10.71 8.88
C THR A 67 3.75 -10.29 7.45
N GLU A 68 4.15 -9.04 7.27
CA GLU A 68 4.41 -8.41 6.00
C GLU A 68 5.68 -7.57 6.06
N VAL A 69 6.45 -7.59 4.97
CA VAL A 69 7.40 -6.53 4.65
C VAL A 69 6.95 -5.82 3.38
N CYS A 70 6.94 -4.48 3.42
CA CYS A 70 6.68 -3.63 2.26
C CYS A 70 8.03 -3.15 1.70
N ILE A 71 8.38 -3.53 0.47
CA ILE A 71 9.71 -3.28 -0.09
C ILE A 71 9.61 -2.40 -1.32
N GLN A 72 10.23 -1.25 -1.28
CA GLN A 72 10.37 -0.31 -2.38
C GLN A 72 11.70 0.42 -2.25
N GLY A 73 12.28 0.86 -3.37
CA GLY A 73 13.53 1.60 -3.34
C GLY A 73 13.66 2.60 -4.50
N GLY A 74 14.81 3.27 -4.53
CA GLY A 74 15.23 4.03 -5.68
C GLY A 74 15.58 3.11 -6.87
N LEU A 75 15.87 3.72 -8.01
CA LEU A 75 16.24 3.03 -9.25
C LEU A 75 17.66 3.48 -9.65
N PRO A 76 18.72 2.78 -9.18
CA PRO A 76 20.08 2.99 -9.68
C PRO A 76 20.18 2.58 -11.15
N ARG A 77 20.97 3.32 -11.97
CA ARG A 77 21.11 3.00 -13.41
C ARG A 77 21.76 1.65 -13.68
N ASP A 78 22.57 1.19 -12.78
CA ASP A 78 23.43 -0.01 -12.86
C ASP A 78 22.88 -1.20 -12.06
N LEU A 79 21.67 -1.10 -11.51
CA LEU A 79 21.03 -2.20 -10.79
C LEU A 79 20.76 -3.36 -11.77
N ASP A 80 21.16 -4.57 -11.38
CA ASP A 80 20.84 -5.80 -12.10
C ASP A 80 19.33 -6.05 -12.13
N GLY A 81 18.78 -6.46 -13.28
CA GLY A 81 17.35 -6.73 -13.44
C GLY A 81 16.83 -7.90 -12.60
N PHE A 82 17.70 -8.81 -12.17
CA PHE A 82 17.36 -9.93 -11.29
C PHE A 82 17.51 -9.60 -9.80
N PHE A 83 17.97 -8.42 -9.44
CA PHE A 83 18.15 -8.00 -8.05
C PHE A 83 16.85 -8.13 -7.22
N TYR A 84 15.72 -7.79 -7.80
CA TYR A 84 14.41 -7.91 -7.15
C TYR A 84 14.05 -9.38 -6.85
N ARG A 85 14.32 -10.28 -7.79
CA ARG A 85 14.21 -11.74 -7.59
C ARG A 85 15.09 -12.22 -6.45
N ASP A 86 16.31 -11.76 -6.39
CA ASP A 86 17.29 -12.19 -5.38
C ASP A 86 16.90 -11.72 -3.97
N ILE A 87 16.25 -10.54 -3.84
CA ILE A 87 15.61 -10.09 -2.60
C ILE A 87 14.52 -11.08 -2.17
N LEU A 88 13.62 -11.48 -3.07
CA LEU A 88 12.55 -12.45 -2.75
C LEU A 88 13.12 -13.77 -2.27
N ARG A 89 14.08 -14.32 -2.99
CA ARG A 89 14.79 -15.56 -2.61
C ARG A 89 15.44 -15.48 -1.24
N ALA A 90 16.13 -14.38 -0.95
CA ALA A 90 16.79 -14.19 0.33
C ALA A 90 15.79 -14.15 1.49
N ILE A 91 14.69 -13.39 1.34
CA ILE A 91 13.63 -13.32 2.35
C ILE A 91 12.95 -14.68 2.53
N LYS A 92 12.55 -15.34 1.44
CA LYS A 92 11.84 -16.61 1.51
C LYS A 92 12.70 -17.76 2.07
N ARG A 93 14.02 -17.71 1.89
CA ARG A 93 14.94 -18.64 2.59
C ARG A 93 14.99 -18.37 4.09
N ALA A 94 15.02 -17.09 4.50
CA ALA A 94 15.16 -16.70 5.90
C ALA A 94 13.84 -16.80 6.68
N VAL A 95 12.72 -16.36 6.08
CA VAL A 95 11.37 -16.35 6.68
C VAL A 95 10.35 -16.78 5.64
N PRO A 96 10.15 -18.10 5.40
CA PRO A 96 9.25 -18.60 4.36
C PRO A 96 7.80 -18.08 4.46
N ALA A 97 7.31 -17.86 5.68
CA ALA A 97 5.94 -17.41 5.95
C ALA A 97 5.72 -15.90 5.79
N MET A 98 6.80 -15.09 5.67
CA MET A 98 6.68 -13.63 5.48
C MET A 98 5.97 -13.31 4.19
N HIS A 99 4.90 -12.50 4.25
CA HIS A 99 4.30 -11.94 3.05
C HIS A 99 5.19 -10.81 2.50
N VAL A 100 5.57 -10.92 1.25
CA VAL A 100 6.39 -9.88 0.59
C VAL A 100 5.48 -9.04 -0.30
N HIS A 101 5.16 -7.83 0.17
CA HIS A 101 4.46 -6.78 -0.56
C HIS A 101 5.50 -5.88 -1.21
N ALA A 102 5.79 -6.08 -2.50
CA ALA A 102 7.02 -5.52 -3.04
C ALA A 102 6.89 -5.10 -4.50
N PHE A 103 7.73 -4.15 -4.78
CA PHE A 103 8.10 -3.54 -6.04
C PHE A 103 6.94 -2.87 -6.78
N SER A 104 7.02 -1.55 -6.83
CA SER A 104 6.06 -0.73 -7.58
C SER A 104 6.03 -1.10 -9.07
N PRO A 105 4.97 -0.76 -9.82
CA PRO A 105 4.95 -0.91 -11.28
C PRO A 105 6.16 -0.28 -11.99
N MET A 106 6.73 0.80 -11.43
CA MET A 106 7.96 1.40 -11.98
C MET A 106 9.18 0.49 -11.80
N GLU A 107 9.33 -0.17 -10.64
CA GLU A 107 10.39 -1.15 -10.38
C GLU A 107 10.22 -2.41 -11.23
N ILE A 108 8.98 -2.88 -11.38
CA ILE A 108 8.65 -4.00 -12.29
C ILE A 108 9.03 -3.64 -13.74
N SER A 109 8.62 -2.46 -14.24
CA SER A 109 9.00 -2.00 -15.58
C SER A 109 10.51 -1.96 -15.75
N TYR A 110 11.22 -1.42 -14.74
CA TYR A 110 12.67 -1.37 -14.75
C TYR A 110 13.31 -2.77 -14.82
N GLY A 111 12.83 -3.74 -14.04
CA GLY A 111 13.31 -5.12 -14.08
C GLY A 111 13.07 -5.79 -15.43
N VAL A 112 11.90 -5.59 -16.03
CA VAL A 112 11.57 -6.04 -17.38
C VAL A 112 12.55 -5.47 -18.40
N ASP A 113 12.78 -4.15 -18.37
CA ASP A 113 13.67 -3.48 -19.31
C ASP A 113 15.14 -3.96 -19.15
N LYS A 114 15.58 -4.20 -17.93
CA LYS A 114 16.94 -4.65 -17.62
C LYS A 114 17.20 -6.12 -17.97
N THR A 115 16.20 -6.96 -17.85
CA THR A 115 16.34 -8.40 -18.16
C THR A 115 16.04 -8.72 -19.62
N GLY A 116 15.31 -7.85 -20.33
CA GLY A 116 14.78 -8.12 -21.67
C GLY A 116 13.66 -9.18 -21.68
N MET A 117 13.15 -9.59 -20.53
CA MET A 117 12.05 -10.55 -20.43
C MET A 117 10.73 -9.92 -20.87
N GLN A 118 9.78 -10.76 -21.29
CA GLN A 118 8.40 -10.30 -21.46
C GLN A 118 7.78 -10.02 -20.09
N LEU A 119 6.88 -9.03 -20.00
CA LEU A 119 6.27 -8.62 -18.73
C LEU A 119 5.63 -9.78 -17.97
N ARG A 120 4.88 -10.64 -18.66
CA ARG A 120 4.20 -11.78 -18.02
C ARG A 120 5.18 -12.81 -17.47
N ASP A 121 6.25 -13.08 -18.20
CA ASP A 121 7.29 -14.04 -17.78
C ASP A 121 8.06 -13.50 -16.57
N TYR A 122 8.35 -12.20 -16.57
CA TYR A 122 8.99 -11.52 -15.44
C TYR A 122 8.10 -11.57 -14.17
N LEU A 123 6.81 -11.23 -14.29
CA LEU A 123 5.86 -11.29 -13.19
C LEU A 123 5.64 -12.72 -12.69
N TRP A 124 5.58 -13.70 -13.61
CA TRP A 124 5.47 -15.10 -13.24
C TRP A 124 6.71 -15.58 -12.46
N MET A 125 7.90 -15.26 -12.93
CA MET A 125 9.15 -15.52 -12.20
C MET A 125 9.12 -14.90 -10.80
N MET A 126 8.70 -13.65 -10.66
CA MET A 126 8.62 -12.97 -9.37
C MET A 126 7.61 -13.66 -8.44
N LYS A 127 6.45 -14.10 -8.96
CA LYS A 127 5.45 -14.87 -8.20
C LYS A 127 6.02 -16.21 -7.72
N ASP A 128 6.69 -16.95 -8.58
CA ASP A 128 7.33 -18.24 -8.26
C ASP A 128 8.40 -18.09 -7.17
N GLU A 129 9.12 -16.97 -7.17
CA GLU A 129 10.14 -16.64 -6.17
C GLU A 129 9.56 -16.04 -4.87
N GLY A 130 8.22 -15.96 -4.76
CA GLY A 130 7.53 -15.62 -3.52
C GLY A 130 7.05 -14.19 -3.40
N LEU A 131 6.90 -13.46 -4.51
CA LEU A 131 6.18 -12.18 -4.52
C LEU A 131 4.74 -12.41 -4.10
N GLY A 132 4.33 -11.81 -2.97
CA GLY A 132 2.99 -11.99 -2.41
C GLY A 132 1.96 -11.01 -2.96
N SER A 133 2.36 -9.77 -3.18
CA SER A 133 1.51 -8.70 -3.73
C SER A 133 2.34 -7.51 -4.20
N ILE A 134 1.77 -6.65 -5.04
CA ILE A 134 2.43 -5.46 -5.60
C ILE A 134 1.80 -4.18 -5.04
N PRO A 135 2.59 -3.23 -4.47
CA PRO A 135 2.09 -1.91 -4.12
C PRO A 135 1.72 -1.12 -5.36
N GLY A 136 0.51 -0.57 -5.39
CA GLY A 136 0.00 0.26 -6.50
C GLY A 136 0.61 1.67 -6.54
N THR A 137 1.78 1.85 -5.96
CA THR A 137 2.56 3.10 -5.99
C THR A 137 3.05 3.41 -7.41
N ALA A 138 3.76 4.50 -7.59
CA ALA A 138 4.08 5.06 -8.89
C ALA A 138 2.84 5.48 -9.73
N ALA A 139 1.63 5.39 -9.16
CA ALA A 139 0.41 5.92 -9.75
C ALA A 139 0.34 7.45 -9.69
N GLU A 140 0.68 8.03 -8.57
CA GLU A 140 0.46 9.43 -8.20
C GLU A 140 -0.95 9.89 -8.60
N ILE A 141 -1.08 10.54 -9.76
CA ILE A 141 -2.35 10.72 -10.49
C ILE A 141 -2.21 10.00 -11.84
N LEU A 142 -3.17 9.15 -12.18
CA LEU A 142 -3.22 8.41 -13.47
C LEU A 142 -3.82 9.30 -14.58
N ASP A 143 -3.12 10.40 -14.83
CA ASP A 143 -3.36 11.36 -15.91
C ASP A 143 -1.99 11.83 -16.42
N ASP A 144 -1.69 11.58 -17.70
CA ASP A 144 -0.35 11.83 -18.24
C ASP A 144 0.01 13.33 -18.27
N ARG A 145 -0.97 14.25 -18.32
CA ARG A 145 -0.74 15.68 -18.17
C ARG A 145 -0.16 16.02 -16.79
N VAL A 146 -0.80 15.53 -15.73
CA VAL A 146 -0.32 15.72 -14.35
C VAL A 146 1.04 15.04 -14.13
N ARG A 147 1.24 13.85 -14.69
CA ARG A 147 2.49 13.09 -14.58
C ARG A 147 3.68 13.81 -15.24
N GLN A 148 3.47 14.53 -16.34
CA GLN A 148 4.52 15.34 -16.98
C GLN A 148 5.06 16.44 -16.05
N GLU A 149 4.20 17.02 -15.20
CA GLU A 149 4.62 18.01 -14.20
C GLU A 149 5.34 17.37 -13.01
N LEU A 150 4.87 16.21 -12.57
CA LEU A 150 5.40 15.54 -11.37
C LEU A 150 6.68 14.76 -11.63
N SER A 151 6.72 14.01 -12.71
CA SER A 151 7.77 13.00 -12.97
C SER A 151 7.79 12.56 -14.45
N PRO A 152 8.28 13.41 -15.36
CA PRO A 152 8.27 13.14 -16.80
C PRO A 152 9.05 11.88 -17.22
N ASN A 153 10.00 11.44 -16.37
CA ASN A 153 10.80 10.23 -16.61
C ASN A 153 10.20 8.95 -16.01
N LYS A 154 8.99 9.02 -15.45
CA LYS A 154 8.30 7.86 -14.90
C LYS A 154 7.44 7.18 -15.97
N LEU A 155 7.07 5.91 -15.74
CA LEU A 155 6.21 5.17 -16.69
C LEU A 155 4.89 5.94 -16.97
N PRO A 156 4.38 5.91 -18.21
CA PRO A 156 3.09 6.52 -18.56
C PRO A 156 1.93 5.72 -17.97
N VAL A 157 0.74 6.31 -17.94
CA VAL A 157 -0.49 5.69 -17.42
C VAL A 157 -0.77 4.33 -18.06
N ALA A 158 -0.64 4.24 -19.38
CA ALA A 158 -0.86 3.00 -20.12
C ALA A 158 0.03 1.84 -19.62
N ARG A 159 1.33 2.13 -19.36
CA ARG A 159 2.27 1.11 -18.85
C ARG A 159 1.96 0.70 -17.41
N TRP A 160 1.54 1.65 -16.56
CA TRP A 160 1.10 1.33 -15.22
C TRP A 160 -0.11 0.39 -15.24
N VAL A 161 -1.11 0.71 -16.06
CA VAL A 161 -2.33 -0.14 -16.22
C VAL A 161 -1.98 -1.52 -16.76
N GLU A 162 -1.09 -1.60 -17.76
CA GLU A 162 -0.63 -2.87 -18.33
C GLU A 162 0.01 -3.77 -17.26
N ILE A 163 0.93 -3.23 -16.44
CA ILE A 163 1.60 -4.00 -15.39
C ILE A 163 0.61 -4.49 -14.34
N ILE A 164 -0.28 -3.63 -13.87
CA ILE A 164 -1.29 -3.98 -12.86
C ILE A 164 -2.25 -5.05 -13.39
N THR A 165 -2.74 -4.89 -14.61
CA THR A 165 -3.66 -5.89 -15.19
C THR A 165 -2.97 -7.22 -15.46
N ALA A 166 -1.73 -7.21 -15.93
CA ALA A 166 -0.94 -8.43 -16.09
C ALA A 166 -0.66 -9.15 -14.76
N ALA A 167 -0.42 -8.39 -13.68
CA ALA A 167 -0.29 -8.96 -12.35
C ALA A 167 -1.60 -9.63 -11.88
N HIS A 168 -2.74 -8.96 -12.07
CA HIS A 168 -4.05 -9.50 -11.71
C HIS A 168 -4.39 -10.77 -12.50
N GLU A 169 -4.06 -10.82 -13.81
CA GLU A 169 -4.24 -12.02 -14.64
C GLU A 169 -3.39 -13.22 -14.19
N LEU A 170 -2.27 -12.93 -13.52
CA LEU A 170 -1.43 -13.94 -12.89
C LEU A 170 -1.81 -14.19 -11.42
N GLU A 171 -2.95 -13.70 -10.96
CA GLU A 171 -3.41 -13.81 -9.56
C GLU A 171 -2.39 -13.26 -8.55
N ILE A 172 -1.66 -12.19 -8.93
CA ILE A 172 -0.86 -11.41 -8.01
C ILE A 172 -1.72 -10.23 -7.58
N PRO A 173 -2.20 -10.18 -6.32
CA PRO A 173 -3.00 -9.06 -5.85
C PRO A 173 -2.16 -7.78 -5.79
N THR A 174 -2.82 -6.64 -5.97
CA THR A 174 -2.14 -5.36 -5.86
C THR A 174 -2.93 -4.41 -4.97
N THR A 175 -2.25 -3.39 -4.42
CA THR A 175 -2.95 -2.24 -3.88
C THR A 175 -3.18 -1.19 -4.97
N SER A 176 -3.93 -0.15 -4.66
CA SER A 176 -4.08 1.03 -5.51
C SER A 176 -3.85 2.29 -4.68
N THR A 177 -3.19 3.29 -5.26
CA THR A 177 -2.84 4.53 -4.55
C THR A 177 -3.18 5.75 -5.39
N MET A 178 -3.39 6.88 -4.73
CA MET A 178 -3.47 8.21 -5.34
C MET A 178 -2.69 9.19 -4.48
N MET A 179 -1.80 9.99 -5.05
CA MET A 179 -1.19 11.11 -4.35
C MET A 179 -1.96 12.40 -4.69
N TYR A 180 -2.37 13.14 -3.66
CA TYR A 180 -3.16 14.35 -3.82
C TYR A 180 -2.63 15.49 -2.95
N GLY A 181 -3.00 16.72 -3.26
CA GLY A 181 -2.58 17.92 -2.53
C GLY A 181 -1.40 18.64 -3.17
N HIS A 182 -1.11 18.43 -4.46
CA HIS A 182 0.05 19.02 -5.16
C HIS A 182 -0.35 19.97 -6.31
N VAL A 183 -0.40 19.49 -7.57
CA VAL A 183 -0.70 20.29 -8.78
C VAL A 183 -2.05 19.96 -9.39
N GLU A 184 -2.64 18.85 -8.97
CA GLU A 184 -3.88 18.30 -9.49
C GLU A 184 -5.10 19.12 -9.06
N GLU A 185 -6.20 18.92 -9.77
CA GLU A 185 -7.52 19.46 -9.46
C GLU A 185 -8.47 18.35 -8.98
N PRO A 186 -9.59 18.68 -8.31
CA PRO A 186 -10.56 17.67 -7.84
C PRO A 186 -11.11 16.78 -8.95
N ALA A 187 -11.20 17.28 -10.18
CA ALA A 187 -11.61 16.49 -11.33
C ALA A 187 -10.61 15.38 -11.67
N ASP A 188 -9.32 15.59 -11.38
CA ASP A 188 -8.27 14.57 -11.58
C ASP A 188 -8.45 13.43 -10.60
N TRP A 189 -8.86 13.68 -9.34
CA TRP A 189 -9.18 12.63 -8.37
C TRP A 189 -10.30 11.74 -8.87
N VAL A 190 -11.38 12.34 -9.37
CA VAL A 190 -12.53 11.60 -9.87
C VAL A 190 -12.13 10.70 -11.05
N ARG A 191 -11.39 11.24 -12.03
CA ARG A 191 -10.90 10.45 -13.17
C ARG A 191 -10.01 9.29 -12.74
N HIS A 192 -9.07 9.55 -11.84
CA HIS A 192 -8.18 8.55 -11.29
C HIS A 192 -8.96 7.41 -10.59
N ILE A 193 -9.85 7.76 -9.66
CA ILE A 193 -10.64 6.78 -8.89
C ILE A 193 -11.56 5.97 -9.81
N LEU A 194 -12.19 6.60 -10.81
CA LEU A 194 -13.03 5.90 -11.78
C LEU A 194 -12.24 4.96 -12.70
N LEU A 195 -10.98 5.30 -13.04
CA LEU A 195 -10.09 4.39 -13.75
C LEU A 195 -9.77 3.15 -12.90
N LEU A 196 -9.40 3.33 -11.63
CA LEU A 196 -9.17 2.21 -10.71
C LEU A 196 -10.41 1.33 -10.54
N ARG A 197 -11.59 1.95 -10.37
CA ARG A 197 -12.88 1.23 -10.33
C ARG A 197 -13.11 0.40 -11.60
N SER A 198 -12.80 0.96 -12.77
CA SER A 198 -12.93 0.26 -14.05
C SER A 198 -12.00 -0.95 -14.14
N ILE A 199 -10.74 -0.81 -13.71
CA ILE A 199 -9.78 -1.91 -13.65
C ILE A 199 -10.30 -2.99 -12.69
N GLN A 200 -10.70 -2.62 -11.47
CA GLN A 200 -11.21 -3.54 -10.46
C GLN A 200 -12.40 -4.37 -10.96
N LYS A 201 -13.35 -3.72 -11.64
CA LYS A 201 -14.52 -4.42 -12.19
C LYS A 201 -14.16 -5.46 -13.26
N ARG A 202 -13.04 -5.30 -13.94
CA ARG A 202 -12.58 -6.26 -14.96
C ARG A 202 -11.73 -7.37 -14.36
N THR A 203 -10.91 -7.06 -13.36
CA THR A 203 -9.83 -7.95 -12.91
C THR A 203 -10.00 -8.46 -11.49
N GLY A 204 -10.67 -7.71 -10.61
CA GLY A 204 -10.88 -8.08 -9.20
C GLY A 204 -9.62 -8.07 -8.32
N GLY A 205 -8.46 -7.66 -8.84
CA GLY A 205 -7.16 -7.88 -8.18
C GLY A 205 -6.72 -6.81 -7.18
N PHE A 206 -7.40 -5.65 -7.07
CA PHE A 206 -7.08 -4.67 -6.04
C PHE A 206 -7.61 -5.10 -4.66
N THR A 207 -6.75 -5.05 -3.66
CA THR A 207 -7.10 -5.35 -2.26
C THR A 207 -7.58 -4.12 -1.49
N GLU A 208 -7.08 -2.93 -1.87
CA GLU A 208 -7.37 -1.67 -1.19
C GLU A 208 -7.10 -0.45 -2.07
N PHE A 209 -7.60 0.69 -1.62
CA PHE A 209 -7.23 2.01 -2.12
C PHE A 209 -6.61 2.86 -1.01
N VAL A 210 -5.47 3.48 -1.29
CA VAL A 210 -4.71 4.32 -0.34
C VAL A 210 -4.55 5.74 -0.88
N PRO A 211 -5.35 6.71 -0.41
CA PRO A 211 -5.10 8.12 -0.70
C PRO A 211 -3.92 8.63 0.13
N LEU A 212 -2.91 9.15 -0.55
CA LEU A 212 -1.64 9.62 0.00
C LEU A 212 -1.57 11.15 -0.07
N GLY A 213 -1.70 11.84 1.06
CA GLY A 213 -1.50 13.29 1.13
C GLY A 213 -0.06 13.67 0.74
N PHE A 214 0.09 14.68 -0.10
CA PHE A 214 1.40 15.18 -0.50
C PHE A 214 2.14 15.84 0.67
N ILE A 215 3.34 15.38 0.95
CA ILE A 215 4.28 15.98 1.90
C ILE A 215 5.21 16.88 1.11
N HIS A 216 5.17 18.18 1.33
CA HIS A 216 5.75 19.18 0.43
C HIS A 216 7.10 19.74 0.86
N GLU A 217 7.39 19.80 2.16
CA GLU A 217 8.39 20.66 2.79
C GLU A 217 9.79 20.53 2.20
N LYS A 218 10.23 19.30 1.88
CA LYS A 218 11.58 19.04 1.38
C LYS A 218 11.62 18.69 -0.11
N THR A 219 10.48 18.80 -0.80
CA THR A 219 10.39 18.45 -2.23
C THR A 219 10.85 19.57 -3.14
N ARG A 220 11.43 19.23 -4.28
CA ARG A 220 11.81 20.21 -5.31
C ARG A 220 10.59 20.89 -5.90
N LEU A 221 9.52 20.13 -6.12
CA LEU A 221 8.27 20.61 -6.70
C LEU A 221 7.72 21.83 -5.92
N PHE A 222 7.66 21.74 -4.60
CA PHE A 222 7.19 22.83 -3.76
C PHE A 222 8.20 23.98 -3.68
N LYS A 223 9.49 23.69 -3.49
CA LYS A 223 10.55 24.70 -3.37
C LYS A 223 10.68 25.59 -4.60
N HIS A 224 10.34 25.10 -5.78
CA HIS A 224 10.35 25.86 -7.02
C HIS A 224 8.99 26.47 -7.40
N GLY A 225 8.02 26.47 -6.48
CA GLY A 225 6.70 27.06 -6.68
C GLY A 225 5.79 26.28 -7.62
N GLY A 226 6.12 25.02 -7.91
CA GLY A 226 5.34 24.16 -8.82
C GLY A 226 4.16 23.43 -8.16
N ALA A 227 3.98 23.54 -6.83
CA ALA A 227 2.88 22.88 -6.13
C ALA A 227 2.39 23.72 -4.94
N ARG A 228 1.17 23.42 -4.50
CA ARG A 228 0.60 23.93 -3.24
C ARG A 228 1.20 23.20 -2.02
N ALA A 229 0.97 23.74 -0.83
CA ALA A 229 1.54 23.26 0.44
C ALA A 229 0.81 22.02 1.01
N GLY A 230 0.50 21.03 0.18
CA GLY A 230 -0.23 19.84 0.61
C GLY A 230 -1.73 20.09 0.78
N ALA A 231 -2.42 19.07 1.27
CA ALA A 231 -3.84 19.12 1.57
C ALA A 231 -4.08 19.47 3.04
N GLY A 232 -5.11 20.27 3.34
CA GLY A 232 -5.57 20.53 4.69
C GLY A 232 -6.50 19.41 5.20
N ARG A 233 -6.81 19.44 6.52
CA ARG A 233 -7.66 18.46 7.19
C ARG A 233 -9.02 18.22 6.47
N GLU A 234 -9.66 19.27 6.06
CA GLU A 234 -10.97 19.19 5.38
C GLU A 234 -10.87 18.49 4.02
N GLU A 235 -9.81 18.75 3.29
CA GLU A 235 -9.53 18.10 2.02
C GLU A 235 -9.23 16.61 2.19
N HIS A 236 -8.47 16.24 3.23
CA HIS A 236 -8.25 14.84 3.60
C HIS A 236 -9.58 14.11 3.83
N LEU A 237 -10.50 14.70 4.59
CA LEU A 237 -11.84 14.14 4.81
C LEU A 237 -12.63 13.99 3.52
N ARG A 238 -12.62 15.01 2.66
CA ARG A 238 -13.33 14.99 1.37
C ARG A 238 -12.79 13.90 0.44
N VAL A 239 -11.46 13.75 0.34
CA VAL A 239 -10.84 12.72 -0.50
C VAL A 239 -11.22 11.31 -0.02
N HIS A 240 -11.16 11.03 1.29
CA HIS A 240 -11.53 9.71 1.81
C HIS A 240 -13.03 9.43 1.63
N ALA A 241 -13.88 10.42 1.90
CA ALA A 241 -15.33 10.30 1.70
C ALA A 241 -15.70 10.09 0.22
N LEU A 242 -15.10 10.84 -0.68
CA LEU A 242 -15.28 10.70 -2.12
C LEU A 242 -14.84 9.32 -2.60
N SER A 243 -13.68 8.87 -2.13
CA SER A 243 -13.14 7.55 -2.45
C SER A 243 -14.11 6.43 -2.06
N ARG A 244 -14.67 6.49 -0.85
CA ARG A 244 -15.69 5.52 -0.42
C ARG A 244 -16.91 5.51 -1.34
N VAL A 245 -17.43 6.68 -1.68
CA VAL A 245 -18.62 6.79 -2.54
C VAL A 245 -18.33 6.25 -3.94
N LEU A 246 -17.21 6.62 -4.54
CA LEU A 246 -16.89 6.23 -5.91
C LEU A 246 -16.44 4.77 -6.02
N LEU A 247 -15.79 4.20 -4.99
CA LEU A 247 -15.30 2.82 -5.00
C LEU A 247 -16.26 1.81 -4.40
N HIS A 248 -17.38 2.25 -3.82
CA HIS A 248 -18.39 1.35 -3.26
C HIS A 248 -18.83 0.27 -4.25
N GLY A 249 -18.83 -0.99 -3.80
CA GLY A 249 -19.12 -2.17 -4.62
C GLY A 249 -18.03 -2.52 -5.65
N ALA A 250 -16.83 -1.97 -5.49
CA ALA A 250 -15.66 -2.32 -6.30
C ALA A 250 -14.41 -2.56 -5.44
N ILE A 251 -13.88 -1.53 -4.77
CA ILE A 251 -12.76 -1.67 -3.83
C ILE A 251 -13.30 -1.37 -2.44
N GLU A 252 -13.35 -2.40 -1.60
CA GLU A 252 -14.02 -2.32 -0.29
C GLU A 252 -13.17 -1.68 0.78
N ASN A 253 -11.83 -1.79 0.68
CA ASN A 253 -10.92 -1.30 1.69
C ASN A 253 -10.32 0.05 1.30
N ILE A 254 -10.49 1.04 2.19
CA ILE A 254 -9.88 2.37 2.05
C ILE A 254 -9.02 2.61 3.28
N GLN A 255 -7.72 2.75 3.02
CA GLN A 255 -6.71 2.90 4.04
C GLN A 255 -6.43 4.40 4.30
N VAL A 256 -6.17 4.76 5.55
CA VAL A 256 -5.59 6.07 5.90
C VAL A 256 -4.08 5.96 6.03
N SER A 257 -3.33 6.92 5.50
CA SER A 257 -1.87 6.98 5.64
C SER A 257 -1.49 7.85 6.83
N TRP A 258 -1.51 7.28 8.04
CA TRP A 258 -1.27 8.02 9.28
C TRP A 258 0.07 8.77 9.29
N VAL A 259 1.10 8.22 8.65
CA VAL A 259 2.42 8.85 8.55
C VAL A 259 2.40 10.18 7.79
N LYS A 260 1.40 10.38 6.92
CA LYS A 260 1.21 11.61 6.14
C LYS A 260 0.17 12.56 6.76
N LEU A 261 -0.86 12.00 7.39
CA LEU A 261 -2.01 12.76 7.91
C LEU A 261 -1.89 13.09 9.41
N GLY A 262 -1.04 12.36 10.14
CA GLY A 262 -1.06 12.31 11.60
C GLY A 262 -2.22 11.47 12.16
N LEU A 263 -2.12 11.07 13.42
CA LEU A 263 -3.12 10.18 14.03
C LEU A 263 -4.50 10.83 14.15
N GLU A 264 -4.58 12.09 14.56
CA GLU A 264 -5.85 12.80 14.73
C GLU A 264 -6.65 12.91 13.43
N THR A 265 -6.00 13.36 12.33
CA THR A 265 -6.67 13.47 11.03
C THR A 265 -7.03 12.08 10.48
N SER A 266 -6.19 11.06 10.73
CA SER A 266 -6.48 9.67 10.35
C SER A 266 -7.73 9.15 11.03
N LEU A 267 -7.89 9.38 12.34
CA LEU A 267 -9.12 9.01 13.07
C LEU A 267 -10.36 9.70 12.51
N ALA A 268 -10.25 10.97 12.13
CA ALA A 268 -11.34 11.68 11.47
C ALA A 268 -11.69 11.06 10.10
N CYS A 269 -10.70 10.64 9.31
CA CYS A 269 -10.89 9.96 8.03
C CYS A 269 -11.51 8.56 8.18
N LEU A 270 -11.20 7.82 9.27
CA LEU A 270 -11.85 6.55 9.61
C LEU A 270 -13.35 6.73 9.90
N ASN A 271 -13.77 7.90 10.36
CA ASN A 271 -15.19 8.27 10.51
C ASN A 271 -15.77 8.95 9.25
N ALA A 272 -14.96 9.13 8.22
CA ALA A 272 -15.37 9.73 6.94
C ALA A 272 -15.36 8.74 5.76
N GLY A 273 -15.35 7.44 6.03
CA GLY A 273 -15.47 6.40 5.00
C GLY A 273 -14.29 5.45 4.86
N ALA A 274 -13.14 5.70 5.50
CA ALA A 274 -12.03 4.75 5.58
C ALA A 274 -12.31 3.65 6.62
N ASN A 275 -11.69 2.49 6.47
CA ASN A 275 -11.85 1.32 7.35
C ASN A 275 -10.54 0.65 7.75
N ASP A 276 -9.40 1.17 7.29
CA ASP A 276 -8.10 0.60 7.58
C ASP A 276 -7.12 1.69 8.06
N PHE A 277 -6.41 1.40 9.15
CA PHE A 277 -5.46 2.35 9.78
C PHE A 277 -4.03 2.17 9.27
N SER A 278 -3.80 1.44 8.17
CA SER A 278 -2.48 1.16 7.61
C SER A 278 -1.70 0.13 8.44
N GLY A 279 -0.38 0.21 8.34
CA GLY A 279 0.55 -0.69 9.02
C GLY A 279 1.39 0.01 10.08
N THR A 280 2.07 -0.80 10.88
CA THR A 280 3.01 -0.32 11.91
C THR A 280 4.23 0.37 11.30
N LEU A 281 4.59 0.06 10.07
CA LEU A 281 5.69 0.54 9.22
C LEU A 281 7.09 0.28 9.77
N MET A 282 7.29 0.32 11.08
CA MET A 282 8.54 0.14 11.83
C MET A 282 9.71 1.03 11.37
N GLU A 283 9.77 1.40 10.08
CA GLU A 283 10.84 2.18 9.47
C GLU A 283 10.29 2.91 8.22
N GLU A 284 9.77 4.13 8.40
CA GLU A 284 9.21 4.92 7.29
C GLU A 284 10.18 6.03 6.87
N ASN A 285 10.99 5.74 5.86
CA ASN A 285 12.05 6.66 5.41
C ASN A 285 11.59 7.62 4.30
N ILE A 286 10.63 7.22 3.46
CA ILE A 286 10.25 8.01 2.26
C ILE A 286 9.49 9.27 2.67
N SER A 287 8.48 9.15 3.51
CA SER A 287 7.71 10.30 4.00
C SER A 287 8.55 11.21 4.90
N LYS A 288 9.40 10.63 5.77
CA LYS A 288 10.36 11.37 6.60
C LYS A 288 11.33 12.21 5.76
N ALA A 289 11.88 11.64 4.69
CA ALA A 289 12.78 12.35 3.79
C ALA A 289 12.07 13.50 3.05
N ALA A 290 10.77 13.40 2.80
CA ALA A 290 9.95 14.47 2.23
C ALA A 290 9.58 15.56 3.24
N GLY A 291 9.73 15.32 4.55
CA GLY A 291 9.47 16.28 5.62
C GLY A 291 8.33 15.90 6.57
N ALA A 292 7.76 14.69 6.46
CA ALA A 292 6.75 14.24 7.40
C ALA A 292 7.27 14.21 8.86
N THR A 293 6.41 14.62 9.80
CA THR A 293 6.76 14.78 11.22
C THR A 293 5.98 13.86 12.16
N HIS A 294 5.17 12.94 11.60
CA HIS A 294 4.25 12.09 12.38
C HIS A 294 4.87 10.76 12.87
N GLY A 295 6.18 10.63 12.75
CA GLY A 295 6.91 9.42 13.18
C GLY A 295 7.08 8.38 12.07
N GLU A 296 7.71 7.28 12.44
CA GLU A 296 8.11 6.18 11.53
C GLU A 296 7.50 4.84 11.94
N TYR A 297 6.97 4.76 13.16
CA TYR A 297 6.44 3.56 13.76
C TYR A 297 5.28 3.87 14.71
N VAL A 298 4.22 3.10 14.60
CA VAL A 298 3.13 3.05 15.58
C VAL A 298 2.98 1.61 16.07
N ALA A 299 3.04 1.42 17.39
CA ALA A 299 2.91 0.09 17.98
C ALA A 299 1.48 -0.46 17.81
N PRO A 300 1.29 -1.80 17.67
CA PRO A 300 -0.03 -2.40 17.55
C PRO A 300 -0.99 -2.04 18.71
N ALA A 301 -0.47 -1.96 19.95
CA ALA A 301 -1.26 -1.53 21.11
C ALA A 301 -1.78 -0.08 20.96
N GLU A 302 -0.97 0.81 20.40
CA GLU A 302 -1.35 2.19 20.15
C GLU A 302 -2.46 2.27 19.07
N PHE A 303 -2.37 1.50 17.97
CA PHE A 303 -3.47 1.41 17.02
C PHE A 303 -4.77 0.97 17.69
N ARG A 304 -4.73 -0.08 18.51
CA ARG A 304 -5.90 -0.55 19.23
C ARG A 304 -6.50 0.53 20.15
N ARG A 305 -5.64 1.24 20.89
CA ARG A 305 -6.05 2.34 21.75
C ARG A 305 -6.73 3.47 20.95
N GLN A 306 -6.13 3.88 19.84
CA GLN A 306 -6.64 4.94 18.98
C GLN A 306 -7.98 4.54 18.32
N ILE A 307 -8.11 3.32 17.83
CA ILE A 307 -9.34 2.82 17.22
C ILE A 307 -10.48 2.78 18.25
N ARG A 308 -10.20 2.31 19.48
CA ARG A 308 -11.20 2.31 20.56
C ARG A 308 -11.63 3.72 20.98
N SER A 309 -10.73 4.70 20.92
CA SER A 309 -11.06 6.10 21.27
C SER A 309 -12.14 6.73 20.39
N ILE A 310 -12.38 6.19 19.21
CA ILE A 310 -13.47 6.61 18.32
C ILE A 310 -14.68 5.64 18.33
N GLY A 311 -14.74 4.74 19.33
CA GLY A 311 -15.85 3.80 19.49
C GLY A 311 -15.88 2.67 18.45
N ARG A 312 -14.72 2.31 17.87
CA ARG A 312 -14.59 1.25 16.86
C ARG A 312 -13.85 0.03 17.42
N THR A 313 -14.04 -1.12 16.77
CA THR A 313 -13.40 -2.38 17.14
C THR A 313 -12.08 -2.56 16.37
N PRO A 314 -10.93 -2.67 17.05
CA PRO A 314 -9.66 -2.95 16.38
C PRO A 314 -9.59 -4.38 15.87
N ALA A 315 -9.05 -4.56 14.66
CA ALA A 315 -8.78 -5.87 14.09
C ALA A 315 -7.41 -5.91 13.41
N GLU A 316 -6.62 -6.93 13.70
CA GLU A 316 -5.38 -7.20 12.99
C GLU A 316 -5.65 -8.03 11.75
N ARG A 317 -5.07 -7.65 10.61
CA ARG A 317 -5.23 -8.31 9.31
C ARG A 317 -3.91 -8.78 8.69
N THR A 318 -4.03 -9.64 7.69
CA THR A 318 -2.95 -9.90 6.72
C THR A 318 -2.91 -8.82 5.65
N THR A 319 -1.88 -8.82 4.79
CA THR A 319 -1.77 -7.94 3.61
C THR A 319 -2.99 -8.04 2.70
N THR A 320 -3.54 -9.23 2.53
CA THR A 320 -4.70 -9.51 1.65
C THR A 320 -6.05 -9.42 2.39
N TYR A 321 -6.12 -8.67 3.47
CA TYR A 321 -7.34 -8.36 4.23
C TYR A 321 -8.04 -9.55 4.89
N LYS A 322 -7.35 -10.68 5.11
CA LYS A 322 -7.87 -11.71 6.02
C LYS A 322 -7.68 -11.25 7.47
N VAL A 323 -8.78 -11.18 8.22
CA VAL A 323 -8.73 -10.84 9.65
C VAL A 323 -8.02 -11.96 10.39
N ARG A 324 -6.98 -11.62 11.14
CA ARG A 324 -6.20 -12.52 12.00
C ARG A 324 -6.74 -12.58 13.42
N ARG A 325 -7.07 -11.41 13.96
CA ARG A 325 -7.57 -11.25 15.32
C ARG A 325 -8.45 -10.01 15.43
N VAL A 326 -9.57 -10.14 16.10
CA VAL A 326 -10.44 -9.03 16.55
C VAL A 326 -10.17 -8.80 18.02
N PHE A 327 -10.11 -7.53 18.43
CA PHE A 327 -9.84 -7.13 19.81
C PHE A 327 -11.10 -6.47 20.38
N ASP A 328 -11.98 -7.26 21.00
CA ASP A 328 -13.22 -6.76 21.58
C ASP A 328 -12.95 -5.67 22.62
N VAL A 329 -13.95 -4.81 22.85
CA VAL A 329 -13.83 -3.61 23.69
C VAL A 329 -13.47 -3.97 25.16
N ASP A 330 -13.89 -5.13 25.62
CA ASP A 330 -13.73 -5.59 27.01
C ASP A 330 -12.50 -6.48 27.25
N ALA A 331 -11.72 -6.80 26.22
CA ALA A 331 -10.51 -7.59 26.40
C ALA A 331 -9.42 -6.72 27.04
N THR A 332 -9.08 -7.01 28.31
CA THR A 332 -7.85 -6.51 28.94
C THR A 332 -6.67 -6.84 28.04
N GLU A 333 -5.79 -5.88 27.84
CA GLU A 333 -4.58 -6.09 27.03
C GLU A 333 -3.74 -7.20 27.68
N GLU A 334 -3.83 -8.42 27.14
CA GLU A 334 -2.84 -9.43 27.42
C GLU A 334 -1.49 -8.95 26.85
N HIS A 335 -0.47 -8.96 27.67
CA HIS A 335 0.92 -8.75 27.26
C HIS A 335 1.19 -9.58 25.99
N PRO A 336 2.00 -9.08 25.05
CA PRO A 336 2.33 -9.83 23.84
C PRO A 336 2.84 -11.21 24.28
N ALA A 337 2.07 -12.22 23.95
CA ALA A 337 2.57 -13.59 24.03
C ALA A 337 3.88 -13.62 23.24
N ALA A 338 4.90 -14.18 23.85
CA ALA A 338 6.19 -14.40 23.22
C ALA A 338 5.97 -14.89 21.78
N SER A 339 6.75 -14.36 20.84
CA SER A 339 6.82 -14.81 19.44
C SER A 339 6.47 -16.28 19.33
N PRO A 340 5.68 -16.70 18.33
CA PRO A 340 5.52 -18.11 18.03
C PRO A 340 6.85 -18.63 17.46
N ALA A 341 7.87 -18.74 18.31
CA ALA A 341 9.02 -19.54 18.03
C ALA A 341 8.54 -21.00 18.11
N ALA A 342 8.65 -21.70 16.98
CA ALA A 342 8.45 -23.14 16.82
C ALA A 342 7.00 -23.67 16.87
N ALA A 343 6.11 -23.12 16.05
CA ALA A 343 5.01 -23.92 15.52
C ALA A 343 5.39 -24.33 14.09
N GLY A 344 5.65 -25.60 13.88
CA GLY A 344 5.83 -26.18 12.55
C GLY A 344 4.61 -25.94 11.65
N PRO A 345 4.67 -26.25 10.36
CA PRO A 345 3.65 -25.92 9.37
C PRO A 345 2.24 -26.42 9.67
N GLU A 346 2.08 -27.33 10.63
CA GLU A 346 0.77 -27.91 10.99
C GLU A 346 -0.06 -27.09 12.01
N ALA A 347 0.48 -26.08 12.67
CA ALA A 347 -0.27 -25.28 13.66
C ALA A 347 -0.96 -24.02 13.10
N MET A 348 -0.92 -23.81 11.78
CA MET A 348 -1.57 -22.67 11.09
C MET A 348 -2.99 -22.97 10.59
N GLY A 349 -3.63 -23.97 11.12
CA GLY A 349 -4.91 -24.46 10.65
C GLY A 349 -6.07 -24.30 11.62
N ALA A 350 -6.48 -23.10 11.97
CA ALA A 350 -7.88 -22.80 12.30
C ALA A 350 -8.13 -21.30 12.03
N PRO A 351 -9.04 -20.91 11.14
CA PRO A 351 -9.39 -19.53 10.94
C PRO A 351 -10.11 -19.01 12.18
N ALA A 352 -9.54 -18.02 12.85
CA ALA A 352 -10.31 -17.15 13.72
C ALA A 352 -11.48 -16.58 12.90
N GLY A 353 -12.69 -16.63 13.44
CA GLY A 353 -13.92 -16.42 12.72
C GLY A 353 -13.89 -15.26 11.72
N GLN A 354 -14.36 -15.53 10.54
CA GLN A 354 -14.70 -14.49 9.57
C GLN A 354 -15.75 -13.57 10.20
N LEU A 355 -15.55 -12.26 10.07
CA LEU A 355 -16.66 -11.33 10.27
C LEU A 355 -17.80 -11.81 9.36
N PRO A 356 -19.06 -11.87 9.84
CA PRO A 356 -20.16 -12.31 9.01
C PRO A 356 -20.27 -11.36 7.82
N LEU A 357 -19.83 -11.83 6.66
CA LEU A 357 -20.18 -11.21 5.40
C LEU A 357 -21.68 -11.37 5.25
N LEU A 358 -22.41 -10.29 5.13
CA LEU A 358 -23.79 -10.36 4.66
C LEU A 358 -23.80 -11.11 3.32
N PRO A 359 -24.75 -12.04 3.11
CA PRO A 359 -24.77 -12.84 1.87
C PRO A 359 -24.79 -11.89 0.67
N ALA A 360 -23.89 -12.15 -0.29
CA ALA A 360 -23.89 -11.47 -1.57
C ALA A 360 -25.29 -11.60 -2.19
N ALA A 361 -25.87 -10.46 -2.60
CA ALA A 361 -27.15 -10.47 -3.28
C ALA A 361 -27.08 -11.44 -4.46
N THR A 362 -27.90 -12.46 -4.44
CA THR A 362 -28.05 -13.42 -5.52
C THR A 362 -28.34 -12.67 -6.81
N HIS A 363 -27.41 -12.66 -7.75
CA HIS A 363 -27.65 -12.21 -9.10
C HIS A 363 -28.72 -13.10 -9.74
N VAL A 364 -29.95 -12.63 -9.78
CA VAL A 364 -30.98 -13.16 -10.67
C VAL A 364 -30.55 -12.82 -12.09
N ARG A 365 -30.17 -13.83 -12.86
CA ARG A 365 -29.98 -13.69 -14.31
C ARG A 365 -31.30 -13.20 -14.92
N PRO A 366 -31.30 -12.18 -15.78
CA PRO A 366 -32.47 -11.89 -16.61
C PRO A 366 -32.66 -13.07 -17.55
N ALA A 367 -33.90 -13.54 -17.65
CA ALA A 367 -34.32 -14.55 -18.60
C ALA A 367 -34.08 -14.07 -20.03
N ASP A 368 -33.58 -14.98 -20.89
CA ASP A 368 -33.46 -14.81 -22.32
C ASP A 368 -34.80 -14.34 -22.91
N GLY A 369 -34.82 -13.19 -23.51
CA GLY A 369 -35.88 -12.68 -24.35
C GLY A 369 -35.28 -12.35 -25.71
N GLY A 370 -35.45 -13.24 -26.67
CA GLY A 370 -35.05 -13.03 -28.05
C GLY A 370 -35.83 -11.88 -28.72
N TYR A 371 -35.13 -11.09 -29.50
CA TYR A 371 -35.38 -10.70 -30.91
C TYR A 371 -34.14 -9.96 -31.37
#